data_637d595292072c27f84fa4886bd4a84d
#
_entry.id   637d595292072c27f84fa4886bd4a84d
#
_cell.length_a   1.000
_cell.length_b   1.000
_cell.length_c   1.000
_cell.angle_alpha   90.00
_cell.angle_beta   90.00
_cell.angle_gamma   90.00
#
_symmetry.space_group_name_H-M   'P 1'
#
loop_
_entity.id
_entity.type
_entity.pdbx_description
1 polymer ?
#
loop_
_entity_poly.entity_id
_entity_poly.type
_entity_poly.pdbx_seq_one_letter_code
_entity_poly.pdbx_strand_id
1 'polypeptide(L)'
;MNNNKVDIIIPAYKAQSTILRTLSSVACQSILEDLEVTIVNDCCPNGNYDKYVKMFSPYMKIREIKMPRNGGPGLARQYGIDNTHNEYFTCIDADDTFAGAIALETLRAGIKLNPAIQCCVGSFAELHENLQIVPHQQDMVWMFGKIYKRSFIEKYKIHFNDTRANEDTGFNTIVRLLCSNNPSEMVHWINEVVYYWHEKADSITRINNCQYAFDQSFCGWTDNMIYAIQFAKKIQPFNGYIDQWSLECMMQLYTYYIETVARNPVFKDQNWEYVKKFYHTIYKKIEANITDEMLAFAYSMVMQGKSAGGTMTGIIPCIGIREFLDKLHSEPYNEDDIYKVWETMPQDLIENNEKCGVCKKGYTKKNKEE
;
A
#
# COMPACT_ATOMS: atom_id res chain seq x y z
N MET A 1 0.83 23.92 -23.26
CA MET A 1 0.55 22.48 -23.30
C MET A 1 -0.75 22.26 -22.54
N ASN A 2 -1.61 21.36 -22.99
CA ASN A 2 -2.93 21.15 -22.37
C ASN A 2 -2.76 20.38 -21.05
N ASN A 3 -2.75 21.09 -19.91
CA ASN A 3 -2.52 20.53 -18.56
C ASN A 3 -3.72 19.73 -18.02
N ASN A 4 -4.48 19.07 -18.87
CA ASN A 4 -5.69 18.34 -18.49
C ASN A 4 -5.55 16.81 -18.56
N LYS A 5 -4.48 16.33 -19.19
CA LYS A 5 -4.31 14.90 -19.44
C LYS A 5 -3.94 14.14 -18.20
N VAL A 6 -4.47 12.90 -18.13
CA VAL A 6 -4.27 11.94 -17.04
C VAL A 6 -3.70 10.63 -17.59
N ASP A 7 -2.60 10.19 -17.03
CA ASP A 7 -2.09 8.84 -17.27
C ASP A 7 -2.83 7.83 -16.38
N ILE A 8 -3.36 6.79 -17.00
CA ILE A 8 -3.97 5.64 -16.33
C ILE A 8 -2.96 4.50 -16.36
N ILE A 9 -2.44 4.13 -15.19
CA ILE A 9 -1.42 3.08 -15.05
C ILE A 9 -2.09 1.82 -14.52
N ILE A 10 -2.00 0.72 -15.28
CA ILE A 10 -2.62 -0.57 -14.97
C ILE A 10 -1.53 -1.62 -14.77
N PRO A 11 -1.11 -1.94 -13.54
CA PRO A 11 -0.21 -3.07 -13.31
C PRO A 11 -0.94 -4.37 -13.65
N ALA A 12 -0.32 -5.23 -14.48
CA ALA A 12 -0.99 -6.42 -15.00
C ALA A 12 -0.10 -7.66 -14.95
N TYR A 13 -0.50 -8.65 -14.14
CA TYR A 13 0.12 -9.96 -14.04
C TYR A 13 -0.96 -11.04 -13.99
N LYS A 14 -1.00 -11.94 -14.98
CA LYS A 14 -2.04 -12.98 -15.12
C LYS A 14 -3.48 -12.43 -15.12
N ALA A 15 -3.68 -11.22 -15.64
CA ALA A 15 -4.95 -10.48 -15.58
C ALA A 15 -5.81 -10.67 -16.85
N GLN A 16 -5.54 -11.69 -17.69
CA GLN A 16 -6.23 -11.87 -18.97
C GLN A 16 -7.75 -12.11 -18.84
N SER A 17 -8.21 -12.60 -17.69
CA SER A 17 -9.63 -12.84 -17.43
C SER A 17 -10.38 -11.60 -16.89
N THR A 18 -9.66 -10.62 -16.36
CA THR A 18 -10.26 -9.48 -15.63
C THR A 18 -10.08 -8.14 -16.34
N ILE A 19 -8.94 -7.94 -17.02
CA ILE A 19 -8.53 -6.66 -17.59
C ILE A 19 -9.56 -6.07 -18.60
N LEU A 20 -10.37 -6.90 -19.23
CA LEU A 20 -11.44 -6.43 -20.12
C LEU A 20 -12.43 -5.54 -19.37
N ARG A 21 -12.83 -5.95 -18.16
CA ARG A 21 -13.73 -5.18 -17.31
C ARG A 21 -13.12 -3.84 -16.92
N THR A 22 -11.86 -3.85 -16.51
CA THR A 22 -11.11 -2.65 -16.16
C THR A 22 -11.04 -1.67 -17.32
N LEU A 23 -10.59 -2.14 -18.50
CA LEU A 23 -10.50 -1.30 -19.70
C LEU A 23 -11.85 -0.77 -20.17
N SER A 24 -12.93 -1.56 -20.03
CA SER A 24 -14.28 -1.10 -20.33
C SER A 24 -14.72 0.05 -19.41
N SER A 25 -14.38 -0.01 -18.10
CA SER A 25 -14.69 1.08 -17.18
C SER A 25 -13.92 2.36 -17.50
N VAL A 26 -12.69 2.24 -18.01
CA VAL A 26 -11.90 3.39 -18.49
C VAL A 26 -12.49 3.96 -19.78
N ALA A 27 -12.86 3.10 -20.74
CA ALA A 27 -13.45 3.51 -22.02
C ALA A 27 -14.80 4.24 -21.86
N CYS A 28 -15.50 4.01 -20.73
CA CYS A 28 -16.76 4.69 -20.42
C CYS A 28 -16.60 6.04 -19.72
N GLN A 29 -15.38 6.52 -19.49
CA GLN A 29 -15.18 7.81 -18.79
C GLN A 29 -15.52 9.02 -19.66
N SER A 30 -16.17 10.03 -19.07
CA SER A 30 -16.62 11.26 -19.74
C SER A 30 -15.48 12.07 -20.37
N ILE A 31 -14.26 11.94 -19.84
CA ILE A 31 -13.07 12.66 -20.27
C ILE A 31 -12.09 11.80 -21.06
N LEU A 32 -12.59 10.78 -21.73
CA LEU A 32 -11.79 9.74 -22.41
C LEU A 32 -10.72 10.29 -23.36
N GLU A 33 -10.96 11.39 -24.04
CA GLU A 33 -10.02 12.04 -24.96
C GLU A 33 -8.76 12.61 -24.26
N ASP A 34 -8.88 12.91 -22.96
CA ASP A 34 -7.79 13.39 -22.10
C ASP A 34 -7.04 12.25 -21.38
N LEU A 35 -7.45 10.99 -21.56
CA LEU A 35 -6.84 9.85 -20.90
C LEU A 35 -5.81 9.16 -21.80
N GLU A 36 -4.68 8.76 -21.19
CA GLU A 36 -3.66 7.92 -21.82
C GLU A 36 -3.42 6.68 -20.98
N VAL A 37 -3.80 5.51 -21.50
CA VAL A 37 -3.78 4.24 -20.78
C VAL A 37 -2.48 3.50 -21.04
N THR A 38 -1.79 3.09 -19.98
CA THR A 38 -0.59 2.25 -20.05
C THR A 38 -0.81 0.98 -19.24
N ILE A 39 -0.91 -0.15 -19.91
CA ILE A 39 -0.86 -1.47 -19.29
C ILE A 39 0.61 -1.78 -19.02
N VAL A 40 0.95 -2.02 -17.78
CA VAL A 40 2.30 -2.43 -17.36
C VAL A 40 2.31 -3.93 -17.15
N ASN A 41 2.79 -4.67 -18.15
CA ASN A 41 2.94 -6.11 -18.09
C ASN A 41 4.10 -6.47 -17.17
N ASP A 42 3.80 -6.96 -15.97
CA ASP A 42 4.78 -7.37 -14.96
C ASP A 42 5.36 -8.76 -15.28
N CYS A 43 5.93 -8.89 -16.48
CA CYS A 43 6.57 -10.12 -16.96
C CYS A 43 5.65 -11.35 -16.88
N CYS A 44 4.40 -11.19 -17.36
CA CYS A 44 3.38 -12.22 -17.29
C CYS A 44 3.77 -13.48 -18.10
N PRO A 45 3.78 -14.67 -17.48
CA PRO A 45 4.14 -15.92 -18.18
C PRO A 45 3.10 -16.33 -19.23
N ASN A 46 1.86 -15.86 -19.12
CA ASN A 46 0.76 -16.19 -20.03
C ASN A 46 0.72 -15.30 -21.28
N GLY A 47 1.81 -14.57 -21.58
CA GLY A 47 1.94 -13.74 -22.76
C GLY A 47 1.73 -12.24 -22.51
N ASN A 48 1.16 -11.55 -23.49
CA ASN A 48 0.96 -10.11 -23.50
C ASN A 48 -0.53 -9.72 -23.49
N TYR A 49 -0.76 -8.42 -23.51
CA TYR A 49 -2.09 -7.82 -23.54
C TYR A 49 -2.42 -7.21 -24.91
N ASP A 50 -1.67 -7.52 -25.98
CA ASP A 50 -1.82 -6.97 -27.35
C ASP A 50 -3.24 -7.04 -27.88
N LYS A 51 -3.95 -8.16 -27.61
CA LYS A 51 -5.34 -8.32 -28.07
C LYS A 51 -6.27 -7.24 -27.49
N TYR A 52 -6.04 -6.84 -26.25
CA TYR A 52 -6.82 -5.80 -25.59
C TYR A 52 -6.41 -4.41 -26.06
N VAL A 53 -5.11 -4.18 -26.27
CA VAL A 53 -4.61 -2.94 -26.88
C VAL A 53 -5.25 -2.76 -28.26
N LYS A 54 -5.26 -3.79 -29.13
CA LYS A 54 -5.90 -3.74 -30.44
C LYS A 54 -7.41 -3.50 -30.36
N MET A 55 -8.08 -4.10 -29.39
CA MET A 55 -9.53 -3.95 -29.20
C MET A 55 -9.92 -2.52 -28.82
N PHE A 56 -9.15 -1.87 -27.93
CA PHE A 56 -9.50 -0.56 -27.39
C PHE A 56 -8.82 0.62 -28.11
N SER A 57 -7.76 0.42 -28.89
CA SER A 57 -7.05 1.49 -29.60
C SER A 57 -7.92 2.31 -30.59
N PRO A 58 -9.02 1.81 -31.17
CA PRO A 58 -9.93 2.64 -31.95
C PRO A 58 -10.71 3.68 -31.13
N TYR A 59 -10.81 3.49 -29.81
CA TYR A 59 -11.64 4.29 -28.91
C TYR A 59 -10.86 5.15 -27.96
N MET A 60 -9.65 4.73 -27.55
CA MET A 60 -8.83 5.46 -26.57
C MET A 60 -7.34 5.28 -26.85
N LYS A 61 -6.53 6.21 -26.32
CA LYS A 61 -5.07 6.07 -26.35
C LYS A 61 -4.65 5.01 -25.34
N ILE A 62 -4.16 3.87 -25.84
CA ILE A 62 -3.75 2.73 -25.03
C ILE A 62 -2.48 2.11 -25.57
N ARG A 63 -1.59 1.71 -24.67
CA ARG A 63 -0.38 0.94 -24.99
C ARG A 63 -0.07 -0.08 -23.91
N GLU A 64 0.74 -1.07 -24.27
CA GLU A 64 1.39 -1.98 -23.32
C GLU A 64 2.87 -1.65 -23.23
N ILE A 65 3.42 -1.66 -22.02
CA ILE A 65 4.86 -1.70 -21.77
C ILE A 65 5.17 -2.94 -20.93
N LYS A 66 6.33 -3.55 -21.14
CA LYS A 66 6.71 -4.79 -20.44
C LYS A 66 7.89 -4.54 -19.53
N MET A 67 7.78 -4.98 -18.29
CA MET A 67 8.89 -4.98 -17.33
C MET A 67 9.94 -6.03 -17.70
N PRO A 68 11.21 -5.78 -17.40
CA PRO A 68 12.30 -6.74 -17.68
C PRO A 68 12.22 -7.99 -16.81
N ARG A 69 11.60 -7.89 -15.63
CA ARG A 69 11.37 -8.98 -14.66
C ARG A 69 10.08 -8.76 -13.89
N ASN A 70 9.53 -9.82 -13.32
CA ASN A 70 8.41 -9.67 -12.40
C ASN A 70 8.84 -8.95 -11.12
N GLY A 71 8.26 -7.79 -10.87
CA GLY A 71 8.54 -6.92 -9.75
C GLY A 71 7.41 -6.85 -8.70
N GLY A 72 6.22 -7.32 -9.05
CA GLY A 72 5.02 -7.14 -8.25
C GLY A 72 4.34 -5.78 -8.51
N PRO A 73 3.17 -5.55 -7.90
CA PRO A 73 2.30 -4.42 -8.25
C PRO A 73 2.95 -3.06 -7.98
N GLY A 74 3.72 -2.90 -6.90
CA GLY A 74 4.40 -1.64 -6.57
C GLY A 74 5.42 -1.23 -7.62
N LEU A 75 6.34 -2.13 -7.96
CA LEU A 75 7.35 -1.85 -8.99
C LEU A 75 6.72 -1.72 -10.38
N ALA A 76 5.64 -2.43 -10.66
CA ALA A 76 4.90 -2.26 -11.92
C ALA A 76 4.26 -0.86 -12.01
N ARG A 77 3.64 -0.36 -10.92
CA ARG A 77 3.13 1.01 -10.86
C ARG A 77 4.26 2.03 -11.01
N GLN A 78 5.41 1.81 -10.32
CA GLN A 78 6.58 2.68 -10.46
C GLN A 78 7.06 2.72 -11.92
N TYR A 79 7.22 1.55 -12.55
CA TYR A 79 7.63 1.48 -13.95
C TYR A 79 6.65 2.21 -14.89
N GLY A 80 5.36 2.16 -14.60
CA GLY A 80 4.34 2.94 -15.29
C GLY A 80 4.50 4.45 -15.09
N ILE A 81 4.74 4.91 -13.86
CA ILE A 81 4.99 6.32 -13.54
C ILE A 81 6.22 6.85 -14.29
N ASP A 82 7.31 6.07 -14.31
CA ASP A 82 8.59 6.45 -14.93
C ASP A 82 8.52 6.49 -16.48
N ASN A 83 7.56 5.77 -17.08
CA ASN A 83 7.38 5.69 -18.53
C ASN A 83 6.14 6.45 -19.05
N THR A 84 5.54 7.32 -18.24
CA THR A 84 4.42 8.20 -18.59
C THR A 84 4.76 9.65 -18.22
N HIS A 85 4.04 10.67 -18.78
CA HIS A 85 4.54 12.04 -18.69
C HIS A 85 3.46 13.10 -18.53
N ASN A 86 2.17 12.72 -18.44
CA ASN A 86 1.10 13.70 -18.23
C ASN A 86 1.16 14.31 -16.83
N GLU A 87 0.61 15.47 -16.63
CA GLU A 87 0.67 16.23 -15.37
C GLU A 87 0.06 15.46 -14.20
N TYR A 88 -0.97 14.68 -14.48
CA TYR A 88 -1.68 13.87 -13.49
C TYR A 88 -1.57 12.38 -13.85
N PHE A 89 -1.57 11.55 -12.84
CA PHE A 89 -1.71 10.12 -13.03
C PHE A 89 -2.57 9.48 -11.94
N THR A 90 -3.17 8.36 -12.28
CA THR A 90 -3.88 7.47 -11.36
C THR A 90 -3.50 6.02 -11.66
N CYS A 91 -3.60 5.16 -10.67
CA CYS A 91 -3.44 3.72 -10.83
C CYS A 91 -4.80 3.02 -10.65
N ILE A 92 -5.02 1.98 -11.44
CA ILE A 92 -6.15 1.08 -11.28
C ILE A 92 -5.68 -0.36 -11.46
N ASP A 93 -6.07 -1.25 -10.56
CA ASP A 93 -5.70 -2.66 -10.65
C ASP A 93 -6.44 -3.35 -11.80
N ALA A 94 -5.79 -4.34 -12.43
CA ALA A 94 -6.28 -4.96 -13.67
C ALA A 94 -7.52 -5.86 -13.47
N ASP A 95 -8.08 -5.90 -12.28
CA ASP A 95 -9.31 -6.60 -11.91
C ASP A 95 -10.37 -5.69 -11.25
N ASP A 96 -10.13 -4.37 -11.22
CA ASP A 96 -11.03 -3.38 -10.62
C ASP A 96 -11.67 -2.46 -11.67
N THR A 97 -12.57 -1.57 -11.22
CA THR A 97 -13.26 -0.63 -12.12
C THR A 97 -13.39 0.77 -11.52
N PHE A 98 -13.41 1.79 -12.37
CA PHE A 98 -13.91 3.11 -11.97
C PHE A 98 -15.43 3.09 -11.77
N ALA A 99 -15.90 3.84 -10.79
CA ALA A 99 -17.32 3.91 -10.43
C ALA A 99 -18.07 4.93 -11.31
N GLY A 100 -18.74 4.43 -12.34
CA GLY A 100 -19.51 5.26 -13.27
C GLY A 100 -18.65 6.07 -14.25
N ALA A 101 -19.32 6.85 -15.07
CA ALA A 101 -18.68 7.53 -16.20
C ALA A 101 -17.92 8.82 -15.82
N ILE A 102 -18.18 9.41 -14.69
CA ILE A 102 -17.60 10.70 -14.27
C ILE A 102 -16.51 10.58 -13.20
N ALA A 103 -16.11 9.36 -12.82
CA ALA A 103 -15.17 9.14 -11.73
C ALA A 103 -13.84 9.87 -11.92
N LEU A 104 -13.24 9.75 -13.10
CA LEU A 104 -11.97 10.44 -13.42
C LEU A 104 -12.14 11.94 -13.63
N GLU A 105 -13.27 12.39 -14.15
CA GLU A 105 -13.60 13.82 -14.25
C GLU A 105 -13.68 14.44 -12.85
N THR A 106 -14.35 13.76 -11.91
CA THR A 106 -14.50 14.19 -10.52
C THR A 106 -13.13 14.30 -9.82
N LEU A 107 -12.29 13.25 -9.93
CA LEU A 107 -10.93 13.26 -9.37
C LEU A 107 -10.07 14.38 -9.98
N ARG A 108 -10.13 14.56 -11.31
CA ARG A 108 -9.39 15.60 -12.01
C ARG A 108 -9.87 17.00 -11.65
N ALA A 109 -11.16 17.19 -11.51
CA ALA A 109 -11.73 18.46 -11.04
C ALA A 109 -11.23 18.77 -9.62
N GLY A 110 -11.25 17.79 -8.73
CA GLY A 110 -10.79 17.94 -7.35
C GLY A 110 -9.31 18.33 -7.25
N ILE A 111 -8.40 17.68 -7.98
CA ILE A 111 -6.97 18.03 -7.91
C ILE A 111 -6.67 19.39 -8.54
N LYS A 112 -7.55 19.92 -9.36
CA LYS A 112 -7.40 21.22 -10.03
C LYS A 112 -8.07 22.37 -9.29
N LEU A 113 -8.81 22.13 -8.21
CA LEU A 113 -9.49 23.18 -7.44
C LEU A 113 -8.51 24.24 -6.92
N ASN A 114 -7.31 23.83 -6.53
CA ASN A 114 -6.28 24.71 -6.03
C ASN A 114 -4.89 24.20 -6.49
N PRO A 115 -4.01 25.09 -7.00
CA PRO A 115 -2.64 24.72 -7.39
C PRO A 115 -1.81 24.05 -6.28
N ALA A 116 -2.12 24.29 -5.00
CA ALA A 116 -1.45 23.66 -3.86
C ALA A 116 -1.79 22.18 -3.70
N ILE A 117 -2.93 21.69 -4.24
CA ILE A 117 -3.35 20.29 -4.13
C ILE A 117 -2.37 19.42 -4.90
N GLN A 118 -1.86 18.38 -4.21
CA GLN A 118 -0.88 17.42 -4.73
C GLN A 118 -1.49 16.03 -4.95
N CYS A 119 -2.56 15.73 -4.22
CA CYS A 119 -3.32 14.48 -4.32
C CYS A 119 -4.80 14.76 -4.13
N CYS A 120 -5.66 14.14 -4.94
CA CYS A 120 -7.09 14.11 -4.70
C CYS A 120 -7.52 12.66 -4.44
N VAL A 121 -8.30 12.46 -3.39
CA VAL A 121 -8.73 11.16 -2.87
C VAL A 121 -10.24 11.09 -2.90
N GLY A 122 -10.78 10.20 -3.72
CA GLY A 122 -12.19 9.84 -3.73
C GLY A 122 -12.45 8.60 -2.88
N SER A 123 -13.71 8.39 -2.53
CA SER A 123 -14.13 7.16 -1.85
C SER A 123 -14.03 5.96 -2.79
N PHE A 124 -13.80 4.78 -2.23
CA PHE A 124 -13.95 3.53 -2.96
C PHE A 124 -14.96 2.61 -2.28
N ALA A 125 -15.43 1.59 -2.98
CA ALA A 125 -16.26 0.56 -2.37
C ALA A 125 -15.78 -0.83 -2.76
N GLU A 126 -15.83 -1.76 -1.80
CA GLU A 126 -15.65 -3.18 -2.05
C GLU A 126 -16.94 -3.78 -2.59
N LEU A 127 -16.84 -4.48 -3.71
CA LEU A 127 -17.94 -5.27 -4.28
C LEU A 127 -17.67 -6.74 -3.99
N HIS A 128 -18.41 -7.30 -3.03
CA HIS A 128 -18.26 -8.69 -2.64
C HIS A 128 -19.08 -9.63 -3.52
N GLU A 129 -18.63 -10.88 -3.65
CA GLU A 129 -19.34 -11.93 -4.41
C GLU A 129 -20.77 -12.18 -3.92
N ASN A 130 -21.04 -11.93 -2.65
CA ASN A 130 -22.39 -12.02 -2.04
C ASN A 130 -23.26 -10.79 -2.30
N LEU A 131 -22.84 -9.88 -3.21
CA LEU A 131 -23.50 -8.63 -3.56
C LEU A 131 -23.48 -7.57 -2.44
N GLN A 132 -22.74 -7.76 -1.38
CA GLN A 132 -22.52 -6.73 -0.38
C GLN A 132 -21.59 -5.64 -0.97
N ILE A 133 -21.94 -4.39 -0.68
CA ILE A 133 -21.12 -3.20 -1.04
C ILE A 133 -20.68 -2.55 0.25
N VAL A 134 -19.36 -2.42 0.43
CA VAL A 134 -18.76 -1.80 1.61
C VAL A 134 -18.00 -0.53 1.20
N PRO A 135 -18.56 0.67 1.48
CA PRO A 135 -17.90 1.92 1.12
C PRO A 135 -16.79 2.28 2.11
N HIS A 136 -15.72 2.86 1.58
CA HIS A 136 -14.59 3.41 2.33
C HIS A 136 -14.41 4.87 1.96
N GLN A 137 -14.48 5.75 2.95
CA GLN A 137 -14.31 7.19 2.77
C GLN A 137 -12.97 7.64 3.34
N GLN A 138 -12.39 8.67 2.70
CA GLN A 138 -11.16 9.32 3.17
C GLN A 138 -9.99 8.34 3.45
N ASP A 139 -9.92 7.30 2.63
CA ASP A 139 -8.87 6.30 2.75
C ASP A 139 -7.58 6.76 2.06
N MET A 140 -6.50 6.85 2.82
CA MET A 140 -5.15 7.18 2.31
C MET A 140 -4.20 5.97 2.36
N VAL A 141 -4.71 4.77 2.56
CA VAL A 141 -3.93 3.53 2.66
C VAL A 141 -3.76 2.88 1.29
N TRP A 142 -4.87 2.52 0.65
CA TRP A 142 -4.89 1.80 -0.62
C TRP A 142 -4.61 2.73 -1.81
N MET A 143 -4.21 2.18 -2.96
CA MET A 143 -4.06 2.98 -4.19
C MET A 143 -5.39 3.39 -4.83
N PHE A 144 -6.50 2.89 -4.35
CA PHE A 144 -7.83 3.02 -4.92
C PHE A 144 -8.36 4.45 -4.90
N GLY A 145 -8.97 4.88 -6.01
CA GLY A 145 -9.68 6.15 -6.09
C GLY A 145 -8.83 7.41 -5.90
N LYS A 146 -7.56 7.38 -6.29
CA LYS A 146 -6.65 8.52 -6.11
C LYS A 146 -6.11 9.04 -7.44
N ILE A 147 -5.88 10.35 -7.51
CA ILE A 147 -5.13 11.01 -8.57
C ILE A 147 -4.02 11.86 -7.96
N TYR A 148 -2.84 11.81 -8.57
CA TYR A 148 -1.64 12.48 -8.07
C TYR A 148 -1.13 13.49 -9.08
N LYS A 149 -0.56 14.59 -8.57
CA LYS A 149 0.18 15.56 -9.37
C LYS A 149 1.60 15.06 -9.58
N ARG A 150 1.96 14.82 -10.84
CA ARG A 150 3.27 14.24 -11.20
C ARG A 150 4.43 15.09 -10.71
N SER A 151 4.36 16.41 -10.87
CA SER A 151 5.43 17.32 -10.45
C SER A 151 5.75 17.23 -8.94
N PHE A 152 4.78 16.87 -8.10
CA PHE A 152 5.01 16.64 -6.67
C PHE A 152 5.78 15.33 -6.44
N ILE A 153 5.39 14.25 -7.12
CA ILE A 153 6.04 12.95 -7.01
C ILE A 153 7.48 13.04 -7.50
N GLU A 154 7.71 13.69 -8.65
CA GLU A 154 9.04 13.88 -9.24
C GLU A 154 9.93 14.82 -8.40
N LYS A 155 9.38 15.93 -7.90
CA LYS A 155 10.10 16.90 -7.06
C LYS A 155 10.74 16.22 -5.84
N TYR A 156 9.98 15.35 -5.18
CA TYR A 156 10.45 14.67 -3.98
C TYR A 156 11.03 13.29 -4.28
N LYS A 157 11.02 12.83 -5.54
CA LYS A 157 11.46 11.50 -5.95
C LYS A 157 10.75 10.39 -5.14
N ILE A 158 9.42 10.51 -5.01
CA ILE A 158 8.62 9.52 -4.29
C ILE A 158 8.56 8.24 -5.13
N HIS A 159 8.94 7.12 -4.54
CA HIS A 159 8.98 5.81 -5.19
C HIS A 159 8.27 4.77 -4.32
N PHE A 160 7.74 3.74 -4.99
CA PHE A 160 7.32 2.53 -4.29
C PHE A 160 8.54 1.82 -3.69
N ASN A 161 8.38 1.29 -2.48
CA ASN A 161 9.37 0.41 -1.87
C ASN A 161 9.35 -0.96 -2.58
N ASP A 162 10.51 -1.61 -2.70
CA ASP A 162 10.61 -2.97 -3.28
C ASP A 162 10.15 -4.01 -2.27
N THR A 163 8.84 -4.05 -2.03
CA THR A 163 8.16 -5.03 -1.19
C THR A 163 7.06 -5.73 -1.98
N ARG A 164 6.67 -6.92 -1.53
CA ARG A 164 5.61 -7.69 -2.19
C ARG A 164 4.23 -7.40 -1.65
N ALA A 165 4.14 -6.70 -0.53
CA ALA A 165 2.89 -6.33 0.13
C ALA A 165 3.00 -4.98 0.80
N ASN A 166 1.87 -4.26 0.92
CA ASN A 166 1.75 -2.92 1.51
C ASN A 166 2.61 -1.83 0.83
N GLU A 167 3.03 -2.05 -0.40
CA GLU A 167 3.77 -1.06 -1.18
C GLU A 167 2.96 0.21 -1.44
N ASP A 168 1.65 0.05 -1.60
CA ASP A 168 0.67 1.13 -1.71
C ASP A 168 0.54 1.92 -0.41
N THR A 169 0.44 1.24 0.71
CA THR A 169 0.43 1.86 2.04
C THR A 169 1.70 2.69 2.27
N GLY A 170 2.86 2.16 1.88
CA GLY A 170 4.14 2.87 1.96
C GLY A 170 4.16 4.14 1.11
N PHE A 171 3.79 4.04 -0.16
CA PHE A 171 3.74 5.18 -1.09
C PHE A 171 2.78 6.27 -0.60
N ASN A 172 1.56 5.88 -0.23
CA ASN A 172 0.55 6.82 0.26
C ASN A 172 0.93 7.45 1.60
N THR A 173 1.62 6.71 2.48
CA THR A 173 2.15 7.27 3.72
C THR A 173 3.19 8.36 3.44
N ILE A 174 4.11 8.18 2.47
CA ILE A 174 5.04 9.24 2.07
C ILE A 174 4.28 10.49 1.61
N VAL A 175 3.31 10.32 0.71
CA VAL A 175 2.48 11.45 0.23
C VAL A 175 1.80 12.16 1.40
N ARG A 176 1.17 11.41 2.31
CA ARG A 176 0.50 11.93 3.49
C ARG A 176 1.47 12.72 4.40
N LEU A 177 2.63 12.15 4.71
CA LEU A 177 3.61 12.76 5.60
C LEU A 177 4.18 14.05 5.00
N LEU A 178 4.46 14.07 3.70
CA LEU A 178 4.94 15.27 3.01
C LEU A 178 3.89 16.37 2.88
N CYS A 179 2.60 16.00 2.85
CA CYS A 179 1.49 16.94 2.85
C CYS A 179 1.07 17.39 4.27
N SER A 180 1.64 16.83 5.34
CA SER A 180 1.19 17.03 6.71
C SER A 180 1.36 18.45 7.26
N ASN A 181 2.23 19.27 6.68
CA ASN A 181 2.38 20.68 7.07
C ASN A 181 1.16 21.54 6.69
N ASN A 182 0.40 21.13 5.67
CA ASN A 182 -0.80 21.83 5.22
C ASN A 182 -1.80 20.84 4.56
N PRO A 183 -2.31 19.85 5.31
CA PRO A 183 -3.05 18.74 4.72
C PRO A 183 -4.35 19.19 4.05
N SER A 184 -5.05 20.19 4.59
CA SER A 184 -6.29 20.74 4.03
C SER A 184 -6.09 21.48 2.70
N GLU A 185 -4.88 21.95 2.42
CA GLU A 185 -4.55 22.62 1.16
C GLU A 185 -3.91 21.68 0.15
N MET A 186 -3.21 20.64 0.60
CA MET A 186 -2.41 19.77 -0.26
C MET A 186 -3.11 18.46 -0.63
N VAL A 187 -4.13 18.04 0.12
CA VAL A 187 -4.94 16.85 -0.16
C VAL A 187 -6.40 17.25 -0.24
N HIS A 188 -7.05 16.96 -1.38
CA HIS A 188 -8.48 17.18 -1.55
C HIS A 188 -9.24 15.86 -1.40
N TRP A 189 -10.34 15.88 -0.65
CA TRP A 189 -11.15 14.72 -0.34
C TRP A 189 -12.52 14.80 -1.03
N ILE A 190 -12.91 13.71 -1.67
CA ILE A 190 -14.20 13.56 -2.35
C ILE A 190 -14.95 12.41 -1.69
N ASN A 191 -16.21 12.66 -1.30
CA ASN A 191 -17.03 11.64 -0.64
C ASN A 191 -17.69 10.68 -1.63
N GLU A 192 -17.77 11.05 -2.90
CA GLU A 192 -18.33 10.18 -3.95
C GLU A 192 -17.45 8.96 -4.16
N VAL A 193 -18.10 7.81 -4.34
CA VAL A 193 -17.41 6.56 -4.73
C VAL A 193 -16.96 6.70 -6.19
N VAL A 194 -15.66 6.67 -6.39
CA VAL A 194 -15.02 6.80 -7.72
C VAL A 194 -14.35 5.52 -8.18
N TYR A 195 -14.28 4.50 -7.31
CA TYR A 195 -13.56 3.26 -7.57
C TYR A 195 -14.28 2.07 -6.93
N TYR A 196 -14.35 0.95 -7.65
CA TYR A 196 -14.84 -0.32 -7.15
C TYR A 196 -13.71 -1.34 -7.12
N TRP A 197 -13.39 -1.80 -5.91
CA TRP A 197 -12.59 -2.98 -5.69
C TRP A 197 -13.49 -4.22 -5.82
N HIS A 198 -13.11 -5.16 -6.66
CA HIS A 198 -13.88 -6.37 -6.88
C HIS A 198 -13.29 -7.55 -6.12
N GLU A 199 -14.09 -8.13 -5.24
CA GLU A 199 -13.71 -9.35 -4.56
C GLU A 199 -13.40 -10.48 -5.56
N LYS A 200 -12.34 -11.23 -5.25
CA LYS A 200 -11.88 -12.36 -6.04
C LYS A 200 -11.45 -13.48 -5.12
N ALA A 201 -12.05 -14.67 -5.28
CA ALA A 201 -11.81 -15.82 -4.39
C ALA A 201 -10.33 -16.27 -4.38
N ASP A 202 -9.62 -16.15 -5.50
CA ASP A 202 -8.21 -16.48 -5.66
C ASP A 202 -7.27 -15.27 -5.48
N SER A 203 -7.75 -14.21 -4.85
CA SER A 203 -6.91 -13.04 -4.51
C SER A 203 -5.77 -13.44 -3.59
N ILE A 204 -4.59 -12.91 -3.88
CA ILE A 204 -3.37 -13.13 -3.09
C ILE A 204 -3.55 -12.75 -1.61
N THR A 205 -4.42 -11.79 -1.32
CA THR A 205 -4.74 -11.34 0.05
C THR A 205 -5.58 -12.35 0.84
N ARG A 206 -6.09 -13.41 0.20
CA ARG A 206 -6.97 -14.41 0.81
C ARG A 206 -6.35 -15.79 0.97
N ILE A 207 -5.09 -15.96 0.60
CA ILE A 207 -4.35 -17.19 0.84
C ILE A 207 -3.99 -17.22 2.32
N ASN A 208 -4.77 -17.99 3.10
CA ASN A 208 -4.54 -18.16 4.51
C ASN A 208 -3.29 -19.01 4.81
N ASN A 209 -2.61 -18.73 5.91
CA ASN A 209 -1.47 -19.49 6.44
C ASN A 209 -0.28 -19.62 5.49
N CYS A 210 -0.04 -18.61 4.65
CA CYS A 210 1.19 -18.51 3.88
C CYS A 210 2.01 -17.29 4.33
N GLN A 211 3.27 -17.26 3.92
CA GLN A 211 4.16 -16.16 4.21
C GLN A 211 3.59 -14.80 3.73
N TYR A 212 2.92 -14.78 2.56
CA TYR A 212 2.34 -13.55 2.04
C TYR A 212 1.26 -12.97 2.97
N ALA A 213 0.39 -13.80 3.54
CA ALA A 213 -0.61 -13.32 4.50
C ALA A 213 0.04 -12.69 5.73
N PHE A 214 1.16 -13.25 6.18
CA PHE A 214 1.97 -12.69 7.25
C PHE A 214 2.68 -11.40 6.81
N ASP A 215 3.31 -11.40 5.64
CA ASP A 215 3.99 -10.24 5.07
C ASP A 215 3.05 -9.06 4.90
N GLN A 216 1.85 -9.32 4.40
CA GLN A 216 0.83 -8.30 4.23
C GLN A 216 0.45 -7.65 5.57
N SER A 217 0.28 -8.48 6.62
CA SER A 217 -0.19 -8.00 7.91
C SER A 217 0.91 -7.41 8.79
N PHE A 218 2.17 -7.72 8.53
CA PHE A 218 3.24 -7.38 9.45
C PHE A 218 4.56 -6.97 8.79
N CYS A 219 5.24 -7.87 8.11
CA CYS A 219 6.59 -7.63 7.59
C CYS A 219 6.61 -6.54 6.52
N GLY A 220 5.80 -6.71 5.49
CA GLY A 220 5.67 -5.73 4.40
C GLY A 220 5.18 -4.38 4.91
N TRP A 221 4.20 -4.38 5.83
CA TRP A 221 3.73 -3.17 6.46
C TRP A 221 4.85 -2.46 7.24
N THR A 222 5.58 -3.21 8.07
CA THR A 222 6.69 -2.64 8.88
C THR A 222 7.77 -2.04 8.00
N ASP A 223 8.21 -2.76 6.96
CA ASP A 223 9.25 -2.28 6.05
C ASP A 223 8.81 -1.03 5.28
N ASN A 224 7.55 -0.99 4.85
CA ASN A 224 7.00 0.19 4.19
C ASN A 224 6.85 1.38 5.13
N MET A 225 6.48 1.17 6.41
CA MET A 225 6.42 2.27 7.39
C MET A 225 7.81 2.80 7.73
N ILE A 226 8.81 1.92 7.93
CA ILE A 226 10.19 2.34 8.12
C ILE A 226 10.67 3.17 6.93
N TYR A 227 10.47 2.67 5.71
CA TYR A 227 10.84 3.36 4.49
C TYR A 227 10.18 4.74 4.40
N ALA A 228 8.86 4.80 4.58
CA ALA A 228 8.10 6.04 4.47
C ALA A 228 8.50 7.10 5.50
N ILE A 229 8.67 6.68 6.76
CA ILE A 229 9.08 7.58 7.84
C ILE A 229 10.51 8.11 7.62
N GLN A 230 11.44 7.24 7.27
CA GLN A 230 12.81 7.65 6.97
C GLN A 230 12.87 8.60 5.78
N PHE A 231 12.11 8.29 4.73
CA PHE A 231 12.01 9.14 3.55
C PHE A 231 11.47 10.54 3.91
N ALA A 232 10.36 10.59 4.63
CA ALA A 232 9.74 11.85 5.02
C ALA A 232 10.63 12.67 5.98
N LYS A 233 11.27 12.04 6.96
CA LYS A 233 12.22 12.69 7.87
C LYS A 233 13.46 13.25 7.16
N LYS A 234 13.93 12.60 6.11
CA LYS A 234 15.05 13.12 5.31
C LYS A 234 14.69 14.47 4.65
N ILE A 235 13.43 14.66 4.29
CA ILE A 235 12.93 15.89 3.62
C ILE A 235 12.47 16.92 4.66
N GLN A 236 11.83 16.46 5.74
CA GLN A 236 11.21 17.29 6.80
C GLN A 236 11.67 16.82 8.19
N PRO A 237 12.94 17.01 8.57
CA PRO A 237 13.54 16.40 9.76
C PRO A 237 12.90 16.86 11.09
N PHE A 238 12.31 18.06 11.12
CA PHE A 238 11.73 18.67 12.33
C PHE A 238 10.19 18.67 12.32
N ASN A 239 9.55 17.85 11.49
CA ASN A 239 8.10 17.77 11.43
C ASN A 239 7.58 16.86 12.57
N GLY A 240 6.96 17.46 13.57
CA GLY A 240 6.38 16.73 14.72
C GLY A 240 5.25 15.76 14.36
N TYR A 241 4.55 15.98 13.25
CA TYR A 241 3.56 15.04 12.77
C TYR A 241 4.18 13.69 12.36
N ILE A 242 5.41 13.70 11.84
CA ILE A 242 6.13 12.46 11.51
C ILE A 242 6.48 11.68 12.77
N ASP A 243 6.81 12.38 13.86
CA ASP A 243 7.09 11.74 15.16
C ASP A 243 5.82 11.16 15.78
N GLN A 244 4.72 11.90 15.72
CA GLN A 244 3.39 11.40 16.13
C GLN A 244 2.99 10.15 15.31
N TRP A 245 3.16 10.19 14.00
CA TRP A 245 2.92 9.04 13.13
C TRP A 245 3.81 7.84 13.47
N SER A 246 5.07 8.08 13.80
CA SER A 246 6.01 7.03 14.24
C SER A 246 5.57 6.37 15.55
N LEU A 247 5.02 7.14 16.48
CA LEU A 247 4.44 6.63 17.72
C LEU A 247 3.18 5.79 17.44
N GLU A 248 2.29 6.27 16.59
CA GLU A 248 1.09 5.53 16.19
C GLU A 248 1.44 4.20 15.51
N CYS A 249 2.46 4.18 14.64
CA CYS A 249 2.98 2.96 14.03
C CYS A 249 3.53 1.98 15.09
N MET A 250 4.23 2.47 16.12
CA MET A 250 4.70 1.61 17.22
C MET A 250 3.54 0.98 17.99
N MET A 251 2.47 1.74 18.24
CA MET A 251 1.25 1.20 18.87
C MET A 251 0.50 0.24 17.98
N GLN A 252 0.51 0.46 16.67
CA GLN A 252 -0.04 -0.48 15.69
C GLN A 252 0.73 -1.82 15.71
N LEU A 253 2.06 -1.78 15.78
CA LEU A 253 2.90 -2.98 15.89
C LEU A 253 2.68 -3.71 17.21
N TYR A 254 2.51 -2.99 18.32
CA TYR A 254 2.12 -3.59 19.59
C TYR A 254 0.79 -4.36 19.47
N THR A 255 -0.24 -3.76 18.88
CA THR A 255 -1.53 -4.45 18.69
C THR A 255 -1.43 -5.65 17.75
N TYR A 256 -0.68 -5.55 16.67
CA TYR A 256 -0.41 -6.65 15.76
C TYR A 256 0.32 -7.81 16.44
N TYR A 257 1.32 -7.50 17.26
CA TYR A 257 2.05 -8.53 18.02
C TYR A 257 1.12 -9.28 18.96
N ILE A 258 0.29 -8.57 19.75
CA ILE A 258 -0.69 -9.20 20.65
C ILE A 258 -1.68 -10.07 19.88
N GLU A 259 -2.20 -9.57 18.77
CA GLU A 259 -3.10 -10.32 17.89
C GLU A 259 -2.44 -11.60 17.35
N THR A 260 -1.17 -11.49 16.93
CA THR A 260 -0.39 -12.65 16.48
C THR A 260 -0.22 -13.69 17.57
N VAL A 261 0.17 -13.29 18.76
CA VAL A 261 0.34 -14.22 19.90
C VAL A 261 -0.98 -14.92 20.22
N ALA A 262 -2.11 -14.21 20.13
CA ALA A 262 -3.42 -14.79 20.45
C ALA A 262 -3.98 -15.71 19.36
N ARG A 263 -3.78 -15.38 18.08
CA ARG A 263 -4.46 -16.05 16.96
C ARG A 263 -3.54 -16.90 16.08
N ASN A 264 -2.28 -16.49 15.92
CA ASN A 264 -1.30 -17.12 15.04
C ASN A 264 0.08 -17.22 15.72
N PRO A 265 0.20 -17.90 16.86
CA PRO A 265 1.41 -17.90 17.69
C PRO A 265 2.66 -18.46 16.97
N VAL A 266 2.48 -19.21 15.89
CA VAL A 266 3.57 -19.72 15.04
C VAL A 266 4.42 -18.58 14.44
N PHE A 267 3.85 -17.39 14.25
CA PHE A 267 4.55 -16.22 13.71
C PHE A 267 5.05 -15.24 14.78
N LYS A 268 4.91 -15.57 16.08
CA LYS A 268 5.24 -14.61 17.16
C LYS A 268 6.70 -14.14 17.15
N ASP A 269 7.62 -15.07 16.84
CA ASP A 269 9.05 -14.77 16.87
C ASP A 269 9.47 -13.93 15.66
N GLN A 270 8.91 -14.20 14.47
CA GLN A 270 9.09 -13.36 13.28
C GLN A 270 8.56 -11.96 13.54
N ASN A 271 7.35 -11.85 14.08
CA ASN A 271 6.76 -10.55 14.41
C ASN A 271 7.61 -9.79 15.40
N TRP A 272 8.16 -10.46 16.42
CA TRP A 272 9.02 -9.84 17.40
C TRP A 272 10.28 -9.23 16.76
N GLU A 273 10.90 -9.92 15.82
CA GLU A 273 12.07 -9.39 15.12
C GLU A 273 11.74 -8.15 14.28
N TYR A 274 10.56 -8.11 13.63
CA TYR A 274 10.13 -6.90 12.91
C TYR A 274 9.74 -5.76 13.83
N VAL A 275 9.15 -6.05 14.99
CA VAL A 275 8.91 -5.05 16.05
C VAL A 275 10.24 -4.46 16.53
N LYS A 276 11.26 -5.28 16.81
CA LYS A 276 12.62 -4.82 17.14
C LYS A 276 13.21 -3.95 16.05
N LYS A 277 13.07 -4.38 14.78
CA LYS A 277 13.53 -3.60 13.63
C LYS A 277 12.94 -2.20 13.63
N PHE A 278 11.62 -2.08 13.77
CA PHE A 278 10.96 -0.76 13.81
C PHE A 278 11.38 0.05 15.03
N TYR A 279 11.42 -0.57 16.20
CA TYR A 279 11.84 0.08 17.43
C TYR A 279 13.23 0.71 17.28
N HIS A 280 14.24 -0.07 16.92
CA HIS A 280 15.63 0.41 16.82
C HIS A 280 15.86 1.37 15.66
N THR A 281 15.11 1.22 14.56
CA THR A 281 15.29 2.05 13.37
C THR A 281 14.59 3.40 13.48
N ILE A 282 13.39 3.43 14.07
CA ILE A 282 12.49 4.58 14.11
C ILE A 282 12.22 5.06 15.52
N TYR A 283 11.57 4.22 16.37
CA TYR A 283 10.98 4.64 17.61
C TYR A 283 12.01 5.10 18.65
N LYS A 284 13.11 4.42 18.81
CA LYS A 284 14.21 4.75 19.74
C LYS A 284 14.74 6.18 19.57
N LYS A 285 14.62 6.75 18.35
CA LYS A 285 15.07 8.13 18.07
C LYS A 285 14.15 9.20 18.63
N ILE A 286 12.91 8.85 18.93
CA ILE A 286 11.89 9.77 19.46
C ILE A 286 11.50 9.43 20.89
N GLU A 287 11.87 8.25 21.39
CA GLU A 287 11.43 7.68 22.67
C GLU A 287 11.59 8.63 23.85
N ALA A 288 12.73 9.35 23.93
CA ALA A 288 13.00 10.30 25.02
C ALA A 288 12.01 11.48 25.09
N ASN A 289 11.28 11.75 24.01
CA ASN A 289 10.30 12.84 23.92
C ASN A 289 8.85 12.33 24.08
N ILE A 290 8.64 11.04 24.29
CA ILE A 290 7.30 10.44 24.39
C ILE A 290 6.87 10.40 25.86
N THR A 291 5.78 11.10 26.17
CA THR A 291 5.15 11.05 27.49
C THR A 291 4.13 9.92 27.59
N ASP A 292 3.72 9.59 28.83
CA ASP A 292 2.67 8.59 29.07
C ASP A 292 1.33 8.99 28.44
N GLU A 293 1.01 10.28 28.45
CA GLU A 293 -0.21 10.80 27.82
C GLU A 293 -0.18 10.63 26.30
N MET A 294 0.97 10.93 25.66
CA MET A 294 1.14 10.71 24.21
C MET A 294 1.00 9.23 23.85
N LEU A 295 1.61 8.35 24.65
CA LEU A 295 1.52 6.91 24.47
C LEU A 295 0.07 6.41 24.60
N ALA A 296 -0.63 6.83 25.63
CA ALA A 296 -2.03 6.48 25.86
C ALA A 296 -2.95 6.99 24.75
N PHE A 297 -2.71 8.22 24.28
CA PHE A 297 -3.46 8.81 23.17
C PHE A 297 -3.26 8.01 21.88
N ALA A 298 -2.00 7.76 21.48
CA ALA A 298 -1.68 7.00 20.27
C ALA A 298 -2.28 5.58 20.31
N TYR A 299 -2.20 4.91 21.48
CA TYR A 299 -2.82 3.62 21.68
C TYR A 299 -4.34 3.68 21.52
N SER A 300 -5.00 4.69 22.08
CA SER A 300 -6.45 4.85 21.96
C SER A 300 -6.89 5.05 20.51
N MET A 301 -6.15 5.83 19.71
CA MET A 301 -6.42 6.05 18.31
C MET A 301 -6.33 4.75 17.50
N VAL A 302 -5.27 3.97 17.73
CA VAL A 302 -5.10 2.66 17.07
C VAL A 302 -6.21 1.70 17.47
N MET A 303 -6.57 1.65 18.76
CA MET A 303 -7.61 0.76 19.27
C MET A 303 -9.01 1.11 18.76
N GLN A 304 -9.33 2.37 18.50
CA GLN A 304 -10.59 2.76 17.87
C GLN A 304 -10.74 2.11 16.48
N GLY A 305 -9.71 2.19 15.63
CA GLY A 305 -9.72 1.54 14.32
C GLY A 305 -9.80 0.02 14.42
N LYS A 306 -9.03 -0.59 15.32
CA LYS A 306 -9.01 -2.04 15.53
C LYS A 306 -10.34 -2.59 16.09
N SER A 307 -10.99 -1.86 16.96
CA SER A 307 -12.27 -2.24 17.53
C SER A 307 -13.40 -2.12 16.50
N ALA A 308 -13.38 -1.09 15.66
CA ALA A 308 -14.34 -0.92 14.57
C ALA A 308 -14.24 -2.07 13.54
N GLY A 309 -13.01 -2.52 13.23
CA GLY A 309 -12.78 -3.70 12.38
C GLY A 309 -12.96 -5.05 13.07
N GLY A 310 -13.25 -5.09 14.37
CA GLY A 310 -13.41 -6.34 15.14
C GLY A 310 -12.11 -7.12 15.37
N THR A 311 -10.95 -6.61 14.96
CA THR A 311 -9.68 -7.35 14.97
C THR A 311 -9.16 -7.64 16.37
N MET A 312 -9.44 -6.77 17.34
CA MET A 312 -9.04 -6.93 18.75
C MET A 312 -10.14 -7.50 19.66
N THR A 313 -11.30 -7.88 19.10
CA THR A 313 -12.41 -8.40 19.90
C THR A 313 -12.02 -9.72 20.61
N GLY A 314 -12.18 -9.76 21.91
CA GLY A 314 -11.90 -10.93 22.74
C GLY A 314 -10.42 -11.22 23.00
N ILE A 315 -9.49 -10.35 22.55
CA ILE A 315 -8.06 -10.51 22.81
C ILE A 315 -7.69 -9.82 24.12
N ILE A 316 -7.08 -10.59 25.02
CA ILE A 316 -6.46 -10.05 26.25
C ILE A 316 -4.97 -9.87 25.94
N PRO A 317 -4.40 -8.66 26.14
CA PRO A 317 -2.98 -8.43 25.94
C PRO A 317 -2.10 -9.38 26.77
N CYS A 318 -1.19 -10.09 26.11
CA CYS A 318 -0.25 -11.00 26.77
C CYS A 318 0.91 -10.26 27.46
N ILE A 319 1.08 -8.97 27.17
CA ILE A 319 2.12 -8.09 27.71
C ILE A 319 1.58 -6.66 27.76
N GLY A 320 1.91 -5.90 28.79
CA GLY A 320 1.55 -4.48 28.90
C GLY A 320 2.42 -3.59 28.01
N ILE A 321 1.91 -2.41 27.61
CA ILE A 321 2.61 -1.50 26.69
C ILE A 321 3.99 -1.10 27.25
N ARG A 322 4.08 -0.77 28.54
CA ARG A 322 5.36 -0.39 29.15
C ARG A 322 6.35 -1.56 29.17
N GLU A 323 5.92 -2.70 29.65
CA GLU A 323 6.73 -3.91 29.64
C GLU A 323 7.20 -4.29 28.24
N PHE A 324 6.34 -4.12 27.21
CA PHE A 324 6.68 -4.34 25.82
C PHE A 324 7.79 -3.41 25.34
N LEU A 325 7.70 -2.10 25.63
CA LEU A 325 8.72 -1.11 25.29
C LEU A 325 10.03 -1.33 26.07
N ASP A 326 9.97 -1.63 27.37
CA ASP A 326 11.13 -1.92 28.20
C ASP A 326 11.90 -3.15 27.69
N LYS A 327 11.16 -4.18 27.26
CA LYS A 327 11.74 -5.36 26.64
C LYS A 327 12.45 -5.02 25.32
N LEU A 328 11.82 -4.22 24.46
CA LEU A 328 12.44 -3.77 23.20
C LEU A 328 13.69 -2.89 23.46
N HIS A 329 13.65 -2.06 24.49
CA HIS A 329 14.79 -1.23 24.88
C HIS A 329 15.99 -2.06 25.32
N SER A 330 15.75 -3.15 26.04
CA SER A 330 16.78 -4.03 26.59
C SER A 330 17.36 -5.04 25.60
N GLU A 331 16.59 -5.42 24.58
CA GLU A 331 17.02 -6.42 23.60
C GLU A 331 17.76 -5.77 22.42
N PRO A 332 18.96 -6.28 22.05
CA PRO A 332 19.65 -5.82 20.85
C PRO A 332 18.89 -6.23 19.60
N TYR A 333 19.01 -5.42 18.55
CA TYR A 333 18.52 -5.76 17.22
C TYR A 333 19.70 -6.13 16.31
N ASN A 334 19.58 -7.26 15.64
CA ASN A 334 20.44 -7.67 14.54
C ASN A 334 19.58 -8.10 13.36
N GLU A 335 19.80 -7.50 12.19
CA GLU A 335 19.00 -7.82 10.98
C GLU A 335 19.11 -9.29 10.57
N ASP A 336 20.25 -9.95 10.85
CA ASP A 336 20.41 -11.38 10.58
C ASP A 336 19.47 -12.29 11.40
N ASP A 337 18.93 -11.82 12.53
CA ASP A 337 18.03 -12.60 13.36
C ASP A 337 16.67 -12.81 12.68
N ILE A 338 16.23 -11.88 11.83
CA ILE A 338 15.04 -12.03 10.98
C ILE A 338 15.17 -13.27 10.08
N TYR A 339 16.32 -13.44 9.45
CA TYR A 339 16.55 -14.58 8.54
C TYR A 339 16.66 -15.91 9.30
N LYS A 340 17.28 -15.93 10.48
CA LYS A 340 17.36 -17.15 11.32
C LYS A 340 15.98 -17.66 11.72
N VAL A 341 15.07 -16.74 12.08
CA VAL A 341 13.71 -17.12 12.45
C VAL A 341 12.96 -17.75 11.28
N TRP A 342 13.14 -17.21 10.06
CA TRP A 342 12.55 -17.80 8.85
C TRP A 342 13.09 -19.21 8.54
N GLU A 343 14.37 -19.48 8.83
CA GLU A 343 14.96 -20.81 8.65
C GLU A 343 14.39 -21.87 9.60
N THR A 344 13.77 -21.44 10.69
CA THR A 344 13.15 -22.35 11.70
C THR A 344 11.65 -22.56 11.50
N MET A 345 11.07 -22.04 10.41
CA MET A 345 9.64 -22.18 10.14
C MET A 345 9.22 -23.66 9.98
N PRO A 346 8.01 -24.02 10.44
CA PRO A 346 7.44 -25.33 10.21
C PRO A 346 7.35 -25.69 8.72
N GLN A 347 7.61 -26.97 8.39
CA GLN A 347 7.70 -27.44 7.01
C GLN A 347 6.41 -27.24 6.21
N ASP A 348 5.24 -27.37 6.84
CA ASP A 348 3.94 -27.14 6.21
C ASP A 348 3.74 -25.68 5.78
N LEU A 349 4.30 -24.70 6.52
CA LEU A 349 4.30 -23.30 6.13
C LEU A 349 5.24 -23.05 4.95
N ILE A 350 6.40 -23.72 4.92
CA ILE A 350 7.34 -23.64 3.79
C ILE A 350 6.66 -24.18 2.52
N GLU A 351 5.99 -25.33 2.59
CA GLU A 351 5.27 -25.94 1.47
C GLU A 351 4.08 -25.06 0.99
N ASN A 352 3.35 -24.44 1.91
CA ASN A 352 2.28 -23.50 1.56
C ASN A 352 2.84 -22.25 0.89
N ASN A 353 3.99 -21.75 1.32
CA ASN A 353 4.69 -20.66 0.66
C ASN A 353 5.12 -21.02 -0.77
N GLU A 354 5.53 -22.26 -0.98
CA GLU A 354 5.87 -22.75 -2.33
C GLU A 354 4.67 -22.78 -3.27
N LYS A 355 3.49 -23.15 -2.79
CA LYS A 355 2.23 -23.16 -3.55
C LYS A 355 1.75 -21.74 -3.87
N CYS A 356 1.96 -20.80 -2.98
CA CYS A 356 1.56 -19.39 -3.15
C CYS A 356 2.26 -18.70 -4.33
N GLY A 357 3.46 -19.14 -4.73
CA GLY A 357 4.19 -18.58 -5.89
C GLY A 357 4.72 -17.16 -5.72
N VAL A 358 4.16 -16.40 -4.77
CA VAL A 358 4.52 -15.00 -4.44
C VAL A 358 5.54 -14.97 -3.33
N CYS A 359 5.42 -15.90 -2.39
CA CYS A 359 6.24 -15.96 -1.18
C CYS A 359 7.68 -16.42 -1.43
N LYS A 360 7.97 -17.02 -2.58
CA LYS A 360 9.29 -17.64 -2.88
C LYS A 360 10.50 -16.70 -2.88
N LYS A 361 10.33 -15.38 -2.86
CA LYS A 361 11.44 -14.44 -3.10
C LYS A 361 11.74 -13.45 -1.98
N GLY A 362 11.02 -13.47 -0.88
CA GLY A 362 11.04 -12.35 0.07
C GLY A 362 12.14 -12.38 1.13
N TYR A 363 12.56 -13.54 1.61
CA TYR A 363 13.21 -13.62 2.93
C TYR A 363 14.45 -14.50 3.01
N THR A 364 15.12 -14.77 1.91
CA THR A 364 16.45 -15.39 1.95
C THR A 364 17.53 -14.32 1.71
N LYS A 365 18.61 -14.40 2.47
CA LYS A 365 19.78 -13.51 2.36
C LYS A 365 20.34 -13.41 0.93
N LYS A 366 20.11 -14.43 0.09
CA LYS A 366 20.50 -14.49 -1.32
C LYS A 366 19.75 -13.52 -2.24
N ASN A 367 18.60 -13.01 -1.84
CA ASN A 367 17.81 -12.12 -2.70
C ASN A 367 18.16 -10.63 -2.55
N LYS A 368 19.09 -10.28 -1.64
CA LYS A 368 19.61 -8.90 -1.53
C LYS A 368 20.84 -8.65 -2.42
N GLU A 369 21.44 -9.68 -2.99
CA GLU A 369 22.66 -9.59 -3.81
C GLU A 369 22.41 -9.72 -5.33
N GLU A 370 21.18 -9.96 -5.78
CA GLU A 370 20.73 -9.92 -7.18
C GLU A 370 19.84 -8.67 -7.43
#